data_25d828338be8f2db57af1c4ffe3c0a7a
#
_entry.id   25d828338be8f2db57af1c4ffe3c0a7a
#
_cell.length_a   1.000
_cell.length_b   1.000
_cell.length_c   1.000
_cell.angle_alpha   90.00
_cell.angle_beta   90.00
_cell.angle_gamma   90.00
#
_symmetry.space_group_name_H-M   'P 1'
#
loop_
_entity.id
_entity.type
_entity.pdbx_description
1 polymer ?
#
loop_
_entity_poly.entity_id
_entity_poly.type
_entity_poly.pdbx_seq_one_letter_code
_entity_poly.pdbx_strand_id
1 'polypeptide(L)'
;VFVSRVVLKNWRNFAKVEALLRPRMFIVGANASGKSNFLDVFRFLRDIAKPGGGLQFGITERGGLSPIRCLAARRYPNVEIAVELSESVGAKPAWRYEIGIKQQNRGDRKPYLSYERVWEDGEQILDRPESVDEEDSLRLTQTHLEQINTNSAFRDMARFFEGVTYLHLVPQLVRYSREFSGPGPVGDPFGRSFLDRIGRTPERIRRSRLKLIEKALTLAVPQLKELTFLTDTAEGGIPHLEAIYDHWRPHGARQREREFSDGTLRLVGLLWSLLEGDSMLLLEEPELSLNAGIVQQLAPMIYRLQRKRGRQVLATSHSAELLDDAGIAPEEVLLLTPAREGTEVILAADIAEVRALLKGGQSVGDAVLPRTVPDLARQLSLFE
;
A
#
# COMPACT_ATOMS: atom_id res chain seq x y z
N VAL A 1 -7.42 0.33 15.04
CA VAL A 1 -7.14 -1.06 14.63
C VAL A 1 -6.11 -1.03 13.51
N PHE A 2 -5.16 -1.99 13.51
CA PHE A 2 -4.15 -2.15 12.46
C PHE A 2 -3.84 -3.64 12.24
N VAL A 3 -3.34 -4.02 11.07
CA VAL A 3 -2.87 -5.39 10.82
C VAL A 3 -1.60 -5.61 11.61
N SER A 4 -1.65 -6.49 12.62
CA SER A 4 -0.53 -6.80 13.50
C SER A 4 0.30 -8.00 13.04
N ARG A 5 -0.32 -8.90 12.24
CA ARG A 5 0.34 -10.09 11.70
C ARG A 5 -0.25 -10.47 10.35
N VAL A 6 0.61 -10.95 9.45
CA VAL A 6 0.22 -11.53 8.17
C VAL A 6 0.94 -12.86 7.96
N VAL A 7 0.18 -13.86 7.52
CA VAL A 7 0.73 -15.16 7.09
C VAL A 7 0.31 -15.41 5.66
N LEU A 8 1.28 -15.72 4.82
CA LEU A 8 1.10 -15.99 3.39
C LEU A 8 1.60 -17.37 3.06
N LYS A 9 0.84 -18.07 2.20
CA LYS A 9 1.29 -19.32 1.62
C LYS A 9 0.96 -19.35 0.13
N ASN A 10 1.96 -19.61 -0.66
CA ASN A 10 1.87 -19.64 -2.12
C ASN A 10 1.34 -18.35 -2.76
N TRP A 11 1.60 -17.19 -2.14
CA TRP A 11 1.24 -15.89 -2.68
C TRP A 11 2.38 -15.30 -3.51
N ARG A 12 2.19 -15.13 -4.82
CA ARG A 12 3.18 -14.51 -5.72
C ARG A 12 4.56 -15.19 -5.61
N ASN A 13 5.54 -14.48 -5.08
CA ASN A 13 6.89 -14.98 -4.82
C ASN A 13 7.10 -15.47 -3.38
N PHE A 14 6.05 -15.54 -2.57
CA PHE A 14 6.10 -16.02 -1.19
C PHE A 14 5.58 -17.45 -1.10
N ALA A 15 6.49 -18.43 -0.92
CA ALA A 15 6.11 -19.82 -0.70
C ALA A 15 5.46 -20.00 0.67
N LYS A 16 6.09 -19.46 1.70
CA LYS A 16 5.55 -19.37 3.07
C LYS A 16 6.22 -18.20 3.79
N VAL A 17 5.41 -17.28 4.27
CA VAL A 17 5.86 -16.10 5.00
C VAL A 17 4.96 -15.88 6.21
N GLU A 18 5.57 -15.48 7.29
CA GLU A 18 4.90 -14.93 8.47
C GLU A 18 5.63 -13.66 8.86
N ALA A 19 4.89 -12.56 9.01
CA ALA A 19 5.44 -11.27 9.37
C ALA A 19 4.60 -10.56 10.42
N LEU A 20 5.26 -10.08 11.47
CA LEU A 20 4.67 -9.15 12.43
C LEU A 20 4.76 -7.73 11.89
N LEU A 21 3.68 -6.98 12.01
CA LEU A 21 3.60 -5.62 11.51
C LEU A 21 3.39 -4.62 12.66
N ARG A 22 3.84 -3.41 12.41
CA ARG A 22 3.67 -2.27 13.31
C ARG A 22 2.78 -1.21 12.64
N PRO A 23 2.29 -0.23 13.38
CA PRO A 23 1.51 0.89 12.81
C PRO A 23 2.27 1.68 11.74
N ARG A 24 3.61 1.68 11.78
CA ARG A 24 4.49 2.18 10.72
C ARG A 24 5.46 1.09 10.32
N MET A 25 5.54 0.76 9.03
CA MET A 25 6.44 -0.27 8.51
C MET A 25 7.15 0.22 7.26
N PHE A 26 8.43 -0.07 7.15
CA PHE A 26 9.23 0.07 5.95
C PHE A 26 9.61 -1.31 5.42
N ILE A 27 9.35 -1.53 4.13
CA ILE A 27 9.61 -2.81 3.46
C ILE A 27 10.76 -2.58 2.50
N VAL A 28 11.89 -3.19 2.77
CA VAL A 28 13.13 -3.03 2.02
C VAL A 28 13.58 -4.34 1.39
N GLY A 29 14.32 -4.27 0.31
CA GLY A 29 14.81 -5.46 -0.40
C GLY A 29 15.28 -5.11 -1.79
N ALA A 30 16.03 -5.97 -2.44
CA ALA A 30 16.50 -5.79 -3.81
C ALA A 30 15.34 -5.56 -4.81
N ASN A 31 15.66 -5.10 -6.02
CA ASN A 31 14.68 -5.09 -7.11
C ASN A 31 14.16 -6.51 -7.34
N ALA A 32 12.87 -6.63 -7.63
CA ALA A 32 12.17 -7.90 -7.81
C ALA A 32 12.13 -8.83 -6.56
N SER A 33 12.51 -8.34 -5.36
CA SER A 33 12.37 -9.12 -4.11
C SER A 33 10.92 -9.34 -3.67
N GLY A 34 9.95 -8.66 -4.29
CA GLY A 34 8.53 -8.85 -4.01
C GLY A 34 7.92 -7.81 -3.07
N LYS A 35 8.54 -6.65 -2.88
CA LYS A 35 7.98 -5.55 -2.05
C LYS A 35 6.56 -5.18 -2.48
N SER A 36 6.36 -4.94 -3.79
CA SER A 36 5.02 -4.66 -4.35
C SER A 36 4.06 -5.83 -4.19
N ASN A 37 4.55 -7.08 -4.28
CA ASN A 37 3.76 -8.29 -4.08
C ASN A 37 3.31 -8.45 -2.61
N PHE A 38 4.11 -7.97 -1.66
CA PHE A 38 3.72 -7.94 -0.25
C PHE A 38 2.61 -6.91 -0.01
N LEU A 39 2.73 -5.71 -0.57
CA LEU A 39 1.64 -4.71 -0.51
C LEU A 39 0.37 -5.19 -1.22
N ASP A 40 0.50 -5.97 -2.30
CA ASP A 40 -0.62 -6.46 -3.09
C ASP A 40 -1.54 -7.42 -2.31
N VAL A 41 -1.08 -8.03 -1.22
CA VAL A 41 -1.93 -8.81 -0.30
C VAL A 41 -3.07 -7.96 0.25
N PHE A 42 -2.74 -6.78 0.77
CA PHE A 42 -3.72 -5.87 1.37
C PHE A 42 -4.61 -5.22 0.31
N ARG A 43 -4.07 -4.97 -0.87
CA ARG A 43 -4.87 -4.55 -2.04
C ARG A 43 -5.86 -5.63 -2.47
N PHE A 44 -5.46 -6.90 -2.42
CA PHE A 44 -6.33 -8.03 -2.73
C PHE A 44 -7.48 -8.14 -1.72
N LEU A 45 -7.22 -8.03 -0.43
CA LEU A 45 -8.26 -8.02 0.61
C LEU A 45 -9.20 -6.82 0.44
N ARG A 46 -8.69 -5.64 0.09
CA ARG A 46 -9.52 -4.48 -0.28
C ARG A 46 -10.40 -4.79 -1.49
N ASP A 47 -9.82 -5.39 -2.53
CA ASP A 47 -10.55 -5.67 -3.77
C ASP A 47 -11.66 -6.71 -3.56
N ILE A 48 -11.51 -7.59 -2.56
CA ILE A 48 -12.58 -8.47 -2.11
C ILE A 48 -13.66 -7.67 -1.34
N ALA A 49 -13.25 -6.85 -0.37
CA ALA A 49 -14.18 -6.22 0.57
C ALA A 49 -14.94 -5.02 -0.01
N LYS A 50 -14.42 -4.35 -1.05
CA LYS A 50 -15.03 -3.12 -1.59
C LYS A 50 -16.34 -3.40 -2.32
N PRO A 51 -17.29 -2.43 -2.36
CA PRO A 51 -18.50 -2.52 -3.16
C PRO A 51 -18.21 -2.78 -4.65
N GLY A 52 -18.88 -3.76 -5.24
CA GLY A 52 -18.63 -4.19 -6.63
C GLY A 52 -17.30 -4.93 -6.85
N GLY A 53 -16.61 -5.27 -5.77
CA GLY A 53 -15.43 -6.14 -5.77
C GLY A 53 -15.78 -7.61 -5.66
N GLY A 54 -15.00 -8.35 -4.88
CA GLY A 54 -15.21 -9.75 -4.57
C GLY A 54 -14.04 -10.64 -4.97
N LEU A 55 -14.12 -11.93 -4.60
CA LEU A 55 -13.07 -12.91 -4.83
C LEU A 55 -12.72 -13.03 -6.33
N GLN A 56 -13.75 -13.19 -7.18
CA GLN A 56 -13.55 -13.35 -8.62
C GLN A 56 -12.95 -12.10 -9.24
N PHE A 57 -13.42 -10.93 -8.82
CA PHE A 57 -12.89 -9.64 -9.25
C PHE A 57 -11.42 -9.50 -8.85
N GLY A 58 -11.08 -9.71 -7.57
CA GLY A 58 -9.71 -9.58 -7.07
C GLY A 58 -8.70 -10.49 -7.78
N ILE A 59 -9.14 -11.70 -8.18
CA ILE A 59 -8.33 -12.66 -8.94
C ILE A 59 -8.21 -12.25 -10.41
N THR A 60 -9.31 -11.81 -11.05
CA THR A 60 -9.34 -11.42 -12.46
C THR A 60 -8.46 -10.20 -12.72
N GLU A 61 -8.49 -9.19 -11.83
CA GLU A 61 -7.62 -8.00 -11.91
C GLU A 61 -6.12 -8.33 -11.85
N ARG A 62 -5.77 -9.53 -11.37
CA ARG A 62 -4.38 -10.03 -11.32
C ARG A 62 -4.04 -11.01 -12.42
N GLY A 63 -4.91 -11.15 -13.43
CA GLY A 63 -4.72 -12.06 -14.57
C GLY A 63 -5.06 -13.52 -14.26
N GLY A 64 -5.87 -13.78 -13.23
CA GLY A 64 -6.28 -15.11 -12.80
C GLY A 64 -5.49 -15.65 -11.60
N LEU A 65 -5.79 -16.87 -11.17
CA LEU A 65 -5.13 -17.49 -10.01
C LEU A 65 -3.69 -17.93 -10.30
N SER A 66 -3.38 -18.28 -11.55
CA SER A 66 -2.03 -18.74 -11.92
C SER A 66 -0.92 -17.70 -11.64
N PRO A 67 -1.05 -16.42 -12.04
CA PRO A 67 -0.08 -15.38 -11.69
C PRO A 67 -0.01 -15.03 -10.20
N ILE A 68 -1.08 -15.34 -9.44
CA ILE A 68 -1.10 -15.14 -7.98
C ILE A 68 -0.33 -16.25 -7.27
N ARG A 69 -0.34 -17.47 -7.82
CA ARG A 69 0.26 -18.64 -7.19
C ARG A 69 1.79 -18.59 -7.28
N CYS A 70 2.44 -18.89 -6.16
CA CYS A 70 3.90 -19.02 -6.12
C CYS A 70 4.38 -20.16 -7.05
N LEU A 71 5.42 -19.90 -7.83
CA LEU A 71 6.01 -20.90 -8.75
C LEU A 71 6.60 -22.10 -8.00
N ALA A 72 6.97 -21.94 -6.72
CA ALA A 72 7.46 -23.02 -5.86
C ALA A 72 6.33 -23.93 -5.34
N ALA A 73 5.06 -23.58 -5.55
CA ALA A 73 3.89 -24.38 -5.10
C ALA A 73 3.70 -25.65 -5.92
N ARG A 74 4.39 -26.73 -5.56
CA ARG A 74 4.38 -28.01 -6.31
C ARG A 74 3.31 -29.00 -5.85
N ARG A 75 3.20 -29.24 -4.52
CA ARG A 75 2.31 -30.27 -3.94
C ARG A 75 0.99 -29.71 -3.44
N TYR A 76 0.98 -28.50 -2.92
CA TYR A 76 -0.19 -27.86 -2.34
C TYR A 76 -0.43 -26.52 -3.06
N PRO A 77 -1.24 -26.53 -4.11
CA PRO A 77 -1.40 -25.36 -4.98
C PRO A 77 -2.33 -24.29 -4.43
N ASN A 78 -2.85 -24.46 -3.21
CA ASN A 78 -3.72 -23.47 -2.58
C ASN A 78 -2.94 -22.20 -2.25
N VAL A 79 -3.55 -21.07 -2.53
CA VAL A 79 -3.09 -19.77 -2.06
C VAL A 79 -3.79 -19.49 -0.74
N GLU A 80 -3.02 -19.21 0.31
CA GLU A 80 -3.59 -18.97 1.64
C GLU A 80 -3.11 -17.61 2.17
N ILE A 81 -4.02 -16.86 2.74
CA ILE A 81 -3.76 -15.58 3.39
C ILE A 81 -4.42 -15.62 4.76
N ALA A 82 -3.67 -15.28 5.81
CA ALA A 82 -4.20 -15.03 7.13
C ALA A 82 -3.71 -13.68 7.62
N VAL A 83 -4.59 -12.90 8.23
CA VAL A 83 -4.27 -11.59 8.83
C VAL A 83 -4.90 -11.47 10.20
N GLU A 84 -4.18 -10.83 11.10
CA GLU A 84 -4.66 -10.49 12.44
C GLU A 84 -4.69 -8.96 12.59
N LEU A 85 -5.78 -8.45 13.17
CA LEU A 85 -5.94 -7.03 13.42
C LEU A 85 -5.98 -6.80 14.93
N SER A 86 -5.16 -5.87 15.41
CA SER A 86 -5.05 -5.52 16.82
C SER A 86 -5.31 -4.03 17.04
N GLU A 87 -5.73 -3.66 18.23
CA GLU A 87 -5.96 -2.26 18.61
C GLU A 87 -4.66 -1.53 18.95
N SER A 88 -3.72 -2.25 19.57
CA SER A 88 -2.42 -1.73 19.95
C SER A 88 -1.32 -2.78 19.80
N VAL A 89 -0.06 -2.33 19.79
CA VAL A 89 1.10 -3.19 19.71
C VAL A 89 1.18 -4.10 20.93
N GLY A 90 1.27 -5.43 20.70
CA GLY A 90 1.31 -6.44 21.76
C GLY A 90 -0.04 -6.83 22.34
N ALA A 91 -1.13 -6.18 21.93
CA ALA A 91 -2.47 -6.62 22.30
C ALA A 91 -2.87 -7.91 21.58
N LYS A 92 -3.78 -8.67 22.19
CA LYS A 92 -4.41 -9.80 21.50
C LYS A 92 -5.13 -9.28 20.24
N PRO A 93 -5.16 -10.07 19.15
CA PRO A 93 -5.94 -9.71 17.98
C PRO A 93 -7.42 -9.59 18.31
N ALA A 94 -8.03 -8.45 17.97
CA ALA A 94 -9.47 -8.28 18.00
C ALA A 94 -10.11 -9.09 16.88
N TRP A 95 -9.45 -9.14 15.71
CA TRP A 95 -9.92 -9.90 14.54
C TRP A 95 -8.83 -10.77 13.98
N ARG A 96 -9.21 -11.97 13.50
CA ARG A 96 -8.40 -12.81 12.63
C ARG A 96 -9.24 -13.23 11.44
N TYR A 97 -8.69 -13.08 10.25
CA TYR A 97 -9.29 -13.50 8.99
C TYR A 97 -8.37 -14.44 8.25
N GLU A 98 -8.90 -15.55 7.80
CA GLU A 98 -8.17 -16.52 7.00
C GLU A 98 -8.97 -16.90 5.75
N ILE A 99 -8.27 -16.96 4.63
CA ILE A 99 -8.83 -17.39 3.35
C ILE A 99 -7.86 -18.34 2.66
N GLY A 100 -8.41 -19.45 2.17
CA GLY A 100 -7.73 -20.38 1.28
C GLY A 100 -8.41 -20.41 -0.08
N ILE A 101 -7.64 -20.29 -1.15
CA ILE A 101 -8.13 -20.23 -2.53
C ILE A 101 -7.53 -21.36 -3.33
N LYS A 102 -8.37 -22.08 -4.08
CA LYS A 102 -7.98 -23.15 -5.00
C LYS A 102 -8.68 -23.00 -6.34
N GLN A 103 -8.26 -23.76 -7.31
CA GLN A 103 -8.82 -23.76 -8.65
C GLN A 103 -9.48 -25.11 -8.94
N GLN A 104 -10.58 -25.10 -9.64
CA GLN A 104 -11.22 -26.34 -10.11
C GLN A 104 -10.27 -27.11 -11.03
N ASN A 105 -10.22 -28.42 -10.86
CA ASN A 105 -9.34 -29.28 -11.64
C ASN A 105 -9.86 -29.54 -13.07
N ARG A 106 -11.18 -29.36 -13.30
CA ARG A 106 -11.88 -29.61 -14.57
C ARG A 106 -12.86 -28.48 -14.87
N GLY A 107 -13.26 -28.36 -16.14
CA GLY A 107 -14.19 -27.33 -16.59
C GLY A 107 -13.54 -25.97 -16.73
N ASP A 108 -14.27 -24.90 -16.39
CA ASP A 108 -13.86 -23.48 -16.55
C ASP A 108 -12.69 -23.06 -15.68
N ARG A 109 -12.14 -23.97 -14.87
CA ARG A 109 -11.05 -23.70 -13.93
C ARG A 109 -11.28 -22.47 -13.03
N LYS A 110 -12.53 -22.27 -12.64
CA LYS A 110 -12.89 -21.14 -11.77
C LYS A 110 -12.17 -21.24 -10.41
N PRO A 111 -11.65 -20.12 -9.90
CA PRO A 111 -11.14 -20.07 -8.55
C PRO A 111 -12.30 -20.14 -7.55
N TYR A 112 -12.07 -20.81 -6.43
CA TYR A 112 -13.05 -20.93 -5.34
C TYR A 112 -12.35 -21.10 -4.00
N LEU A 113 -13.11 -20.90 -2.93
CA LEU A 113 -12.61 -21.04 -1.57
C LEU A 113 -12.31 -22.50 -1.25
N SER A 114 -11.17 -22.75 -0.66
CA SER A 114 -10.92 -23.99 0.09
C SER A 114 -11.40 -23.87 1.54
N TYR A 115 -11.31 -22.67 2.08
CA TYR A 115 -11.89 -22.27 3.38
C TYR A 115 -11.97 -20.75 3.48
N GLU A 116 -12.86 -20.27 4.38
CA GLU A 116 -12.92 -18.89 4.86
C GLU A 116 -13.27 -18.92 6.34
N ARG A 117 -12.47 -18.24 7.16
CA ARG A 117 -12.61 -18.28 8.62
C ARG A 117 -12.45 -16.89 9.20
N VAL A 118 -13.26 -16.61 10.22
CA VAL A 118 -13.20 -15.36 10.98
C VAL A 118 -13.25 -15.65 12.48
N TRP A 119 -12.41 -14.94 13.20
CA TRP A 119 -12.44 -14.93 14.67
C TRP A 119 -12.58 -13.49 15.14
N GLU A 120 -13.38 -13.31 16.19
CA GLU A 120 -13.52 -12.09 16.98
C GLU A 120 -13.08 -12.39 18.42
N ASP A 121 -12.13 -11.61 18.95
CA ASP A 121 -11.57 -11.76 20.30
C ASP A 121 -11.10 -13.19 20.67
N GLY A 122 -10.74 -13.96 19.65
CA GLY A 122 -10.29 -15.36 19.76
C GLY A 122 -11.40 -16.40 19.65
N GLU A 123 -12.67 -16.01 19.57
CA GLU A 123 -13.80 -16.88 19.26
C GLU A 123 -14.01 -17.00 17.76
N GLN A 124 -14.16 -18.21 17.25
CA GLN A 124 -14.41 -18.45 15.84
C GLN A 124 -15.89 -18.23 15.53
N ILE A 125 -16.19 -17.23 14.71
CA ILE A 125 -17.55 -16.83 14.33
C ILE A 125 -17.93 -17.24 12.90
N LEU A 126 -16.95 -17.67 12.10
CA LEU A 126 -17.16 -18.20 10.75
C LEU A 126 -16.16 -19.31 10.47
N ASP A 127 -16.63 -20.44 9.95
CA ASP A 127 -15.81 -21.53 9.40
C ASP A 127 -16.50 -22.14 8.18
N ARG A 128 -16.05 -21.76 7.00
CA ARG A 128 -16.54 -22.29 5.72
C ARG A 128 -15.52 -23.25 5.12
N PRO A 129 -15.94 -24.33 4.39
CA PRO A 129 -17.31 -24.61 3.95
C PRO A 129 -18.24 -25.07 5.09
N GLU A 130 -19.47 -24.55 5.08
CA GLU A 130 -20.58 -25.00 5.87
C GLU A 130 -21.42 -26.05 5.10
N SER A 131 -22.40 -26.69 5.76
CA SER A 131 -23.29 -27.68 5.11
C SER A 131 -24.00 -27.10 3.87
N VAL A 132 -24.43 -25.84 3.93
CA VAL A 132 -25.05 -25.16 2.77
C VAL A 132 -24.08 -24.89 1.61
N ASP A 133 -22.79 -24.81 1.88
CA ASP A 133 -21.74 -24.69 0.84
C ASP A 133 -21.45 -26.05 0.20
N GLU A 134 -21.67 -27.16 0.92
CA GLU A 134 -21.56 -28.52 0.38
C GLU A 134 -22.74 -28.85 -0.53
N GLU A 135 -23.95 -28.37 -0.18
CA GLU A 135 -25.16 -28.51 -1.02
C GLU A 135 -25.08 -27.68 -2.30
N ASP A 136 -24.49 -26.45 -2.23
CA ASP A 136 -24.30 -25.56 -3.37
C ASP A 136 -22.86 -25.02 -3.41
N SER A 137 -21.99 -25.74 -4.11
CA SER A 137 -20.58 -25.39 -4.25
C SER A 137 -20.32 -24.05 -4.98
N LEU A 138 -21.32 -23.49 -5.69
CA LEU A 138 -21.20 -22.17 -6.32
C LEU A 138 -21.04 -21.07 -5.26
N ARG A 139 -21.55 -21.24 -4.06
CA ARG A 139 -21.37 -20.32 -2.93
C ARG A 139 -19.90 -20.10 -2.57
N LEU A 140 -19.04 -21.11 -2.79
CA LEU A 140 -17.62 -21.02 -2.55
C LEU A 140 -16.87 -20.17 -3.62
N THR A 141 -17.55 -19.71 -4.67
CA THR A 141 -16.98 -18.72 -5.60
C THR A 141 -17.00 -17.28 -5.04
N GLN A 142 -17.66 -17.08 -3.91
CA GLN A 142 -17.75 -15.80 -3.22
C GLN A 142 -17.35 -15.95 -1.76
N THR A 143 -16.73 -14.89 -1.21
CA THR A 143 -16.45 -14.78 0.23
C THR A 143 -17.67 -14.24 0.99
N HIS A 144 -17.76 -14.54 2.28
CA HIS A 144 -18.67 -13.80 3.16
C HIS A 144 -18.18 -12.36 3.39
N LEU A 145 -16.87 -12.11 3.27
CA LEU A 145 -16.27 -10.76 3.39
C LEU A 145 -16.87 -9.78 2.38
N GLU A 146 -17.14 -10.20 1.13
CA GLU A 146 -17.69 -9.36 0.07
C GLU A 146 -19.21 -9.15 0.16
N GLN A 147 -19.91 -9.98 0.92
CA GLN A 147 -21.37 -10.02 0.95
C GLN A 147 -21.94 -9.25 2.14
N ILE A 148 -22.68 -8.17 1.88
CA ILE A 148 -23.27 -7.31 2.91
C ILE A 148 -24.21 -8.08 3.88
N ASN A 149 -24.89 -9.09 3.37
CA ASN A 149 -25.86 -9.86 4.18
C ASN A 149 -25.19 -10.84 5.15
N THR A 150 -24.00 -11.35 4.80
CA THR A 150 -23.30 -12.39 5.57
C THR A 150 -22.20 -11.83 6.47
N ASN A 151 -21.64 -10.66 6.15
CA ASN A 151 -20.57 -10.04 6.93
C ASN A 151 -21.07 -9.16 8.11
N SER A 152 -22.35 -9.26 8.49
CA SER A 152 -22.91 -8.40 9.55
C SER A 152 -22.17 -8.50 10.87
N ALA A 153 -21.71 -9.69 11.25
CA ALA A 153 -21.00 -9.94 12.50
C ALA A 153 -19.55 -9.40 12.48
N PHE A 154 -18.91 -9.27 11.30
CA PHE A 154 -17.54 -8.79 11.15
C PHE A 154 -17.42 -7.61 10.16
N ARG A 155 -18.45 -6.79 10.11
CA ARG A 155 -18.53 -5.65 9.17
C ARG A 155 -17.45 -4.61 9.41
N ASP A 156 -17.01 -4.42 10.63
CA ASP A 156 -15.95 -3.46 10.94
C ASP A 156 -14.59 -3.91 10.36
N MET A 157 -14.32 -5.22 10.38
CA MET A 157 -13.18 -5.79 9.69
C MET A 157 -13.31 -5.62 8.16
N ALA A 158 -14.50 -5.87 7.59
CA ALA A 158 -14.74 -5.66 6.16
C ALA A 158 -14.51 -4.20 5.75
N ARG A 159 -15.02 -3.23 6.52
CA ARG A 159 -14.79 -1.79 6.32
C ARG A 159 -13.34 -1.40 6.45
N PHE A 160 -12.59 -2.02 7.36
CA PHE A 160 -11.16 -1.79 7.46
C PHE A 160 -10.45 -2.16 6.15
N PHE A 161 -10.73 -3.34 5.57
CA PHE A 161 -10.13 -3.73 4.29
C PHE A 161 -10.62 -2.87 3.13
N GLU A 162 -11.91 -2.56 3.05
CA GLU A 162 -12.48 -1.65 2.04
C GLU A 162 -11.73 -0.31 2.01
N GLY A 163 -11.39 0.23 3.18
CA GLY A 163 -10.71 1.51 3.35
C GLY A 163 -9.21 1.50 3.05
N VAL A 164 -8.59 0.36 2.74
CA VAL A 164 -7.16 0.29 2.39
C VAL A 164 -6.87 1.14 1.16
N THR A 165 -5.93 2.05 1.28
CA THR A 165 -5.51 2.93 0.20
C THR A 165 -4.10 2.56 -0.27
N TYR A 166 -3.88 2.53 -1.58
CA TYR A 166 -2.56 2.33 -2.17
C TYR A 166 -2.19 3.52 -3.03
N LEU A 167 -0.96 3.96 -2.92
CA LEU A 167 -0.40 5.06 -3.69
C LEU A 167 0.96 4.70 -4.29
N HIS A 168 1.02 4.70 -5.61
CA HIS A 168 2.23 4.75 -6.42
C HIS A 168 2.03 5.83 -7.48
N LEU A 169 2.04 7.10 -7.07
CA LEU A 169 1.67 8.21 -7.95
C LEU A 169 2.64 8.36 -9.11
N VAL A 170 2.10 8.33 -10.33
CA VAL A 170 2.82 8.59 -11.58
C VAL A 170 2.47 10.00 -12.06
N PRO A 171 3.40 10.97 -11.96
CA PRO A 171 3.12 12.38 -12.28
C PRO A 171 2.53 12.61 -13.67
N GLN A 172 2.97 11.84 -14.66
CA GLN A 172 2.49 11.93 -16.04
C GLN A 172 0.99 11.58 -16.13
N LEU A 173 0.52 10.60 -15.34
CA LEU A 173 -0.91 10.25 -15.33
C LEU A 173 -1.77 11.33 -14.66
N VAL A 174 -1.21 12.10 -13.74
CA VAL A 174 -1.90 13.27 -13.15
C VAL A 174 -1.96 14.41 -14.16
N ARG A 175 -0.82 14.75 -14.80
CA ARG A 175 -0.72 15.84 -15.79
C ARG A 175 -1.62 15.64 -17.00
N TYR A 176 -1.63 14.42 -17.52
CA TYR A 176 -2.29 14.06 -18.77
C TYR A 176 -3.45 13.11 -18.56
N SER A 177 -4.13 13.23 -17.41
CA SER A 177 -5.17 12.29 -16.99
C SER A 177 -6.29 12.08 -18.02
N ARG A 178 -6.55 13.07 -18.87
CA ARG A 178 -7.58 13.05 -19.92
C ARG A 178 -7.09 12.53 -21.27
N GLU A 179 -5.78 12.56 -21.49
CA GLU A 179 -5.18 12.10 -22.74
C GLU A 179 -5.04 10.57 -22.79
N PHE A 180 -5.06 9.93 -21.61
CA PHE A 180 -5.11 8.48 -21.51
C PHE A 180 -6.55 7.99 -21.64
N SER A 181 -6.89 7.37 -22.76
CA SER A 181 -8.19 6.77 -23.01
C SER A 181 -8.35 5.40 -22.34
N GLY A 182 -9.59 5.00 -22.05
CA GLY A 182 -9.93 3.69 -21.47
C GLY A 182 -10.08 3.70 -19.95
N PRO A 183 -10.60 2.61 -19.37
CA PRO A 183 -10.73 2.46 -17.93
C PRO A 183 -9.35 2.39 -17.29
N GLY A 184 -9.14 3.17 -16.22
CA GLY A 184 -7.94 3.06 -15.38
C GLY A 184 -7.98 1.81 -14.50
N PRO A 185 -6.82 1.40 -13.94
CA PRO A 185 -6.78 0.32 -12.96
C PRO A 185 -7.63 0.67 -11.75
N VAL A 186 -8.29 -0.35 -11.19
CA VAL A 186 -9.21 -0.18 -10.08
C VAL A 186 -8.52 0.39 -8.85
N GLY A 187 -9.18 1.36 -8.20
CA GLY A 187 -8.64 2.03 -7.01
C GLY A 187 -7.60 3.10 -7.32
N ASP A 188 -7.39 3.42 -8.59
CA ASP A 188 -6.50 4.48 -9.07
C ASP A 188 -5.10 4.50 -8.40
N PRO A 189 -4.36 3.38 -8.45
CA PRO A 189 -3.08 3.26 -7.75
C PRO A 189 -2.03 4.25 -8.24
N PHE A 190 -2.18 4.73 -9.48
CA PHE A 190 -1.21 5.60 -10.15
C PHE A 190 -1.61 7.08 -10.19
N GLY A 191 -2.78 7.42 -9.62
CA GLY A 191 -3.23 8.80 -9.46
C GLY A 191 -3.82 9.43 -10.72
N ARG A 192 -4.30 8.65 -11.69
CA ARG A 192 -4.94 9.19 -12.89
C ARG A 192 -6.19 10.03 -12.57
N SER A 193 -7.02 9.57 -11.62
CA SER A 193 -8.20 10.28 -11.14
C SER A 193 -7.94 11.11 -9.88
N PHE A 194 -6.67 11.44 -9.60
CA PHE A 194 -6.28 12.15 -8.38
C PHE A 194 -6.97 13.51 -8.25
N LEU A 195 -7.04 14.30 -9.34
CA LEU A 195 -7.70 15.60 -9.34
C LEU A 195 -9.21 15.47 -9.14
N ASP A 196 -9.86 14.47 -9.77
CA ASP A 196 -11.28 14.18 -9.57
C ASP A 196 -11.58 13.79 -8.13
N ARG A 197 -10.69 13.01 -7.50
CA ARG A 197 -10.79 12.61 -6.09
C ARG A 197 -10.71 13.82 -5.16
N ILE A 198 -9.79 14.75 -5.42
CA ILE A 198 -9.74 16.04 -4.72
C ILE A 198 -11.05 16.80 -4.92
N GLY A 199 -11.55 16.87 -6.16
CA GLY A 199 -12.78 17.57 -6.51
C GLY A 199 -14.02 17.04 -5.81
N ARG A 200 -14.14 15.70 -5.67
CA ARG A 200 -15.26 15.04 -4.96
C ARG A 200 -15.20 15.21 -3.43
N THR A 201 -14.06 15.63 -2.90
CA THR A 201 -13.94 15.88 -1.46
C THR A 201 -14.75 17.13 -1.09
N PRO A 202 -15.60 17.10 -0.03
CA PRO A 202 -16.36 18.24 0.41
C PRO A 202 -15.48 19.50 0.58
N GLU A 203 -15.96 20.63 0.12
CA GLU A 203 -15.18 21.87 -0.02
C GLU A 203 -14.44 22.27 1.26
N ARG A 204 -15.13 22.22 2.41
CA ARG A 204 -14.54 22.55 3.72
C ARG A 204 -13.33 21.65 4.04
N ILE A 205 -13.43 20.34 3.78
CA ILE A 205 -12.37 19.37 4.03
C ILE A 205 -11.24 19.59 3.03
N ARG A 206 -11.57 19.76 1.75
CA ARG A 206 -10.61 20.02 0.67
C ARG A 206 -9.76 21.26 0.96
N ARG A 207 -10.39 22.39 1.29
CA ARG A 207 -9.67 23.63 1.65
C ARG A 207 -8.76 23.43 2.86
N SER A 208 -9.23 22.74 3.90
CA SER A 208 -8.43 22.46 5.09
C SER A 208 -7.20 21.60 4.78
N ARG A 209 -7.37 20.55 3.95
CA ARG A 209 -6.25 19.69 3.53
C ARG A 209 -5.25 20.45 2.66
N LEU A 210 -5.72 21.19 1.64
CA LEU A 210 -4.85 21.96 0.76
C LEU A 210 -4.03 22.99 1.53
N LYS A 211 -4.62 23.64 2.54
CA LYS A 211 -3.89 24.60 3.39
C LYS A 211 -2.79 23.92 4.23
N LEU A 212 -2.99 22.67 4.67
CA LEU A 212 -1.94 21.90 5.36
C LEU A 212 -0.84 21.47 4.39
N ILE A 213 -1.22 21.07 3.18
CA ILE A 213 -0.30 20.69 2.11
C ILE A 213 0.52 21.90 1.65
N GLU A 214 -0.11 23.05 1.45
CA GLU A 214 0.55 24.32 1.12
C GLU A 214 1.66 24.66 2.12
N LYS A 215 1.36 24.58 3.42
CA LYS A 215 2.36 24.82 4.48
C LYS A 215 3.55 23.85 4.41
N ALA A 216 3.33 22.61 4.05
CA ALA A 216 4.41 21.64 3.88
C ALA A 216 5.19 21.90 2.59
N LEU A 217 4.48 22.24 1.50
CA LEU A 217 5.09 22.55 0.20
C LEU A 217 5.94 23.82 0.24
N THR A 218 5.55 24.87 0.95
CA THR A 218 6.36 26.09 1.07
C THR A 218 7.72 25.85 1.74
N LEU A 219 7.84 24.79 2.54
CA LEU A 219 9.14 24.37 3.10
C LEU A 219 9.99 23.59 2.09
N ALA A 220 9.35 22.81 1.23
CA ALA A 220 10.01 21.98 0.22
C ALA A 220 10.27 22.75 -1.09
N VAL A 221 9.40 23.71 -1.41
CA VAL A 221 9.43 24.56 -2.61
C VAL A 221 9.24 26.01 -2.16
N PRO A 222 10.30 26.70 -1.71
CA PRO A 222 10.19 28.03 -1.09
C PRO A 222 9.53 29.10 -1.95
N GLN A 223 9.55 28.93 -3.27
CA GLN A 223 8.91 29.86 -4.21
C GLN A 223 7.40 29.70 -4.29
N LEU A 224 6.82 28.58 -3.79
CA LEU A 224 5.37 28.37 -3.77
C LEU A 224 4.75 29.19 -2.66
N LYS A 225 3.77 30.04 -3.01
CA LYS A 225 3.06 30.93 -2.07
C LYS A 225 1.66 30.44 -1.74
N GLU A 226 0.96 29.89 -2.73
CA GLU A 226 -0.43 29.49 -2.58
C GLU A 226 -0.69 28.23 -3.38
N LEU A 227 -1.54 27.34 -2.86
CA LEU A 227 -2.03 26.15 -3.53
C LEU A 227 -3.56 26.12 -3.46
N THR A 228 -4.22 26.16 -4.61
CA THR A 228 -5.68 26.18 -4.71
C THR A 228 -6.20 25.07 -5.62
N PHE A 229 -7.48 24.76 -5.45
CA PHE A 229 -8.22 23.86 -6.34
C PHE A 229 -9.24 24.66 -7.11
N LEU A 230 -9.24 24.50 -8.42
CA LEU A 230 -10.14 25.17 -9.34
C LEU A 230 -10.95 24.14 -10.15
N THR A 231 -12.14 24.54 -10.55
CA THR A 231 -12.93 23.80 -11.52
C THR A 231 -13.14 24.72 -12.73
N ASP A 232 -12.59 24.35 -13.88
CA ASP A 232 -12.71 25.15 -15.09
C ASP A 232 -14.06 24.91 -15.73
N THR A 233 -14.99 25.86 -15.51
CA THR A 233 -16.35 25.78 -16.04
C THR A 233 -16.41 25.97 -17.56
N ALA A 234 -15.44 26.68 -18.16
CA ALA A 234 -15.37 26.89 -19.60
C ALA A 234 -14.97 25.59 -20.34
N GLU A 235 -14.24 24.71 -19.69
CA GLU A 235 -13.83 23.40 -20.23
C GLU A 235 -14.70 22.22 -19.71
N GLY A 236 -15.96 22.48 -19.30
CA GLY A 236 -16.87 21.42 -18.88
C GLY A 236 -16.66 20.90 -17.44
N GLY A 237 -16.14 21.74 -16.55
CA GLY A 237 -16.01 21.41 -15.14
C GLY A 237 -14.75 20.60 -14.81
N ILE A 238 -13.67 20.84 -15.52
CA ILE A 238 -12.39 20.17 -15.32
C ILE A 238 -11.73 20.56 -13.99
N PRO A 239 -11.36 19.60 -13.12
CA PRO A 239 -10.64 19.89 -11.90
C PRO A 239 -9.16 20.19 -12.19
N HIS A 240 -8.63 21.24 -11.54
CA HIS A 240 -7.22 21.64 -11.59
C HIS A 240 -6.68 21.95 -10.22
N LEU A 241 -5.38 21.71 -10.02
CA LEU A 241 -4.59 22.33 -8.97
C LEU A 241 -3.84 23.52 -9.56
N GLU A 242 -3.98 24.66 -8.94
CA GLU A 242 -3.24 25.88 -9.29
C GLU A 242 -2.34 26.29 -8.14
N ALA A 243 -1.08 26.61 -8.44
CA ALA A 243 -0.16 27.21 -7.49
C ALA A 243 0.28 28.59 -7.97
N ILE A 244 0.47 29.49 -7.01
CA ILE A 244 1.08 30.81 -7.22
C ILE A 244 2.51 30.73 -6.72
N TYR A 245 3.47 31.01 -7.60
CA TYR A 245 4.88 31.05 -7.30
C TYR A 245 5.37 32.49 -7.14
N ASP A 246 6.34 32.70 -6.26
CA ASP A 246 7.03 33.98 -6.12
C ASP A 246 7.67 34.38 -7.44
N HIS A 247 7.41 35.61 -7.86
CA HIS A 247 7.90 36.14 -9.12
C HIS A 247 8.08 37.65 -8.99
N TRP A 248 8.99 38.24 -9.74
CA TRP A 248 9.22 39.68 -9.77
C TRP A 248 7.98 40.49 -10.22
N ARG A 249 7.03 39.85 -10.92
CA ARG A 249 5.75 40.47 -11.32
C ARG A 249 4.81 40.57 -10.11
N PRO A 250 4.01 41.65 -9.99
CA PRO A 250 3.18 41.92 -8.81
C PRO A 250 2.17 40.82 -8.42
N HIS A 251 1.75 39.99 -9.39
CA HIS A 251 0.72 38.94 -9.19
C HIS A 251 1.31 37.52 -9.13
N GLY A 252 2.64 37.40 -9.07
CA GLY A 252 3.29 36.09 -9.10
C GLY A 252 3.19 35.38 -10.47
N ALA A 253 3.69 34.14 -10.52
CA ALA A 253 3.50 33.24 -11.65
C ALA A 253 2.49 32.18 -11.27
N ARG A 254 1.39 32.06 -12.01
CA ARG A 254 0.39 31.02 -11.82
C ARG A 254 0.78 29.83 -12.67
N GLN A 255 0.76 28.66 -12.06
CA GLN A 255 1.01 27.39 -12.75
C GLN A 255 -0.08 26.40 -12.38
N ARG A 256 -0.52 25.58 -13.32
CA ARG A 256 -1.42 24.45 -13.09
C ARG A 256 -0.58 23.16 -12.91
N GLU A 257 -1.21 22.09 -12.47
CA GLU A 257 -0.58 20.77 -12.23
C GLU A 257 0.24 20.27 -13.42
N ARG A 258 -0.10 20.65 -14.65
CA ARG A 258 0.65 20.31 -15.87
C ARG A 258 2.07 20.87 -15.86
N GLU A 259 2.28 21.97 -15.20
CA GLU A 259 3.56 22.70 -15.14
C GLU A 259 4.36 22.38 -13.86
N PHE A 260 3.76 21.66 -12.91
CA PHE A 260 4.46 21.28 -11.67
C PHE A 260 5.59 20.28 -11.97
N SER A 261 6.67 20.34 -11.20
CA SER A 261 7.70 19.31 -11.27
C SER A 261 7.16 17.95 -10.81
N ASP A 262 7.80 16.85 -11.21
CA ASP A 262 7.43 15.50 -10.77
C ASP A 262 7.48 15.37 -9.26
N GLY A 263 8.52 15.92 -8.63
CA GLY A 263 8.65 15.94 -7.18
C GLY A 263 7.51 16.71 -6.49
N THR A 264 7.11 17.86 -7.03
CA THR A 264 5.97 18.62 -6.49
C THR A 264 4.68 17.82 -6.55
N LEU A 265 4.36 17.20 -7.70
CA LEU A 265 3.16 16.37 -7.85
C LEU A 265 3.17 15.16 -6.92
N ARG A 266 4.30 14.46 -6.81
CA ARG A 266 4.45 13.32 -5.89
C ARG A 266 4.26 13.75 -4.44
N LEU A 267 4.87 14.87 -4.03
CA LEU A 267 4.73 15.37 -2.69
C LEU A 267 3.28 15.80 -2.37
N VAL A 268 2.60 16.46 -3.30
CA VAL A 268 1.16 16.78 -3.15
C VAL A 268 0.33 15.50 -3.00
N GLY A 269 0.56 14.50 -3.86
CA GLY A 269 -0.16 13.23 -3.81
C GLY A 269 0.09 12.46 -2.52
N LEU A 270 1.34 12.41 -2.06
CA LEU A 270 1.72 11.78 -0.79
C LEU A 270 1.04 12.48 0.39
N LEU A 271 1.17 13.81 0.49
CA LEU A 271 0.57 14.60 1.57
C LEU A 271 -0.96 14.49 1.58
N TRP A 272 -1.59 14.52 0.40
CA TRP A 272 -3.03 14.31 0.29
C TRP A 272 -3.43 12.91 0.81
N SER A 273 -2.73 11.87 0.37
CA SER A 273 -3.04 10.49 0.76
C SER A 273 -2.82 10.24 2.26
N LEU A 274 -1.83 10.88 2.87
CA LEU A 274 -1.63 10.87 4.31
C LEU A 274 -2.76 11.57 5.09
N LEU A 275 -3.43 12.56 4.48
CA LEU A 275 -4.55 13.30 5.06
C LEU A 275 -5.92 12.69 4.71
N GLU A 276 -5.99 11.68 3.84
CA GLU A 276 -7.22 11.07 3.36
C GLU A 276 -7.41 9.67 3.97
N GLY A 277 -8.64 9.40 4.46
CA GLY A 277 -9.00 8.09 5.03
C GLY A 277 -8.40 7.79 6.40
N ASP A 278 -8.85 6.71 6.99
CA ASP A 278 -8.50 6.29 8.36
C ASP A 278 -7.98 4.84 8.43
N SER A 279 -8.17 4.05 7.37
CA SER A 279 -7.65 2.70 7.25
C SER A 279 -6.18 2.69 6.78
N MET A 280 -5.63 1.50 6.56
CA MET A 280 -4.24 1.29 6.14
C MET A 280 -3.88 2.06 4.87
N LEU A 281 -2.70 2.68 4.86
CA LEU A 281 -2.08 3.33 3.70
C LEU A 281 -0.86 2.55 3.25
N LEU A 282 -0.86 2.16 1.99
CA LEU A 282 0.24 1.50 1.31
C LEU A 282 0.93 2.51 0.40
N LEU A 283 2.20 2.76 0.63
CA LEU A 283 3.03 3.68 -0.15
C LEU A 283 4.10 2.88 -0.90
N GLU A 284 4.15 3.02 -2.20
CA GLU A 284 5.22 2.42 -3.00
C GLU A 284 6.21 3.49 -3.42
N GLU A 285 7.45 3.35 -2.91
CA GLU A 285 8.58 4.23 -3.16
C GLU A 285 8.21 5.73 -3.09
N PRO A 286 7.72 6.20 -1.94
CA PRO A 286 7.23 7.58 -1.80
C PRO A 286 8.31 8.64 -1.98
N GLU A 287 9.59 8.25 -1.93
CA GLU A 287 10.77 9.09 -2.09
C GLU A 287 11.12 9.43 -3.54
N LEU A 288 10.57 8.70 -4.51
CA LEU A 288 10.93 8.89 -5.92
C LEU A 288 10.75 10.33 -6.38
N SER A 289 11.74 10.86 -7.12
CA SER A 289 11.77 12.23 -7.67
C SER A 289 11.76 13.34 -6.61
N LEU A 290 11.96 13.02 -5.33
CA LEU A 290 12.10 14.01 -4.27
C LEU A 290 13.58 14.34 -4.01
N ASN A 291 13.85 15.55 -3.56
CA ASN A 291 15.17 15.95 -3.09
C ASN A 291 15.53 15.20 -1.80
N ALA A 292 16.78 14.78 -1.62
CA ALA A 292 17.26 14.05 -0.46
C ALA A 292 16.87 14.69 0.88
N GLY A 293 16.99 16.03 1.01
CA GLY A 293 16.58 16.75 2.21
C GLY A 293 15.07 16.67 2.51
N ILE A 294 14.23 16.50 1.48
CA ILE A 294 12.79 16.27 1.66
C ILE A 294 12.56 14.81 2.08
N VAL A 295 13.27 13.87 1.45
CA VAL A 295 13.17 12.43 1.75
C VAL A 295 13.48 12.16 3.22
N GLN A 296 14.51 12.77 3.79
CA GLN A 296 14.85 12.69 5.22
C GLN A 296 13.71 13.12 6.16
N GLN A 297 12.80 13.97 5.69
CA GLN A 297 11.65 14.41 6.49
C GLN A 297 10.43 13.50 6.35
N LEU A 298 10.43 12.54 5.42
CA LEU A 298 9.26 11.67 5.18
C LEU A 298 8.97 10.75 6.37
N ALA A 299 9.97 10.07 6.91
CA ALA A 299 9.78 9.14 8.04
C ALA A 299 9.25 9.85 9.31
N PRO A 300 9.82 10.98 9.75
CA PRO A 300 9.26 11.77 10.86
C PRO A 300 7.84 12.29 10.57
N MET A 301 7.57 12.69 9.34
CA MET A 301 6.25 13.18 8.93
C MET A 301 5.20 12.08 8.97
N ILE A 302 5.50 10.90 8.41
CA ILE A 302 4.64 9.72 8.45
C ILE A 302 4.34 9.35 9.91
N TYR A 303 5.36 9.32 10.78
CA TYR A 303 5.21 9.02 12.19
C TYR A 303 4.25 9.97 12.91
N ARG A 304 4.42 11.30 12.71
CA ARG A 304 3.54 12.30 13.33
C ARG A 304 2.09 12.17 12.88
N LEU A 305 1.88 11.93 11.58
CA LEU A 305 0.53 11.76 11.02
C LEU A 305 -0.11 10.44 11.46
N GLN A 306 0.67 9.37 11.48
CA GLN A 306 0.24 8.06 11.96
C GLN A 306 -0.23 8.16 13.41
N ARG A 307 0.57 8.77 14.31
CA ARG A 307 0.18 8.97 15.71
C ARG A 307 -1.07 9.83 15.88
N LYS A 308 -1.21 10.88 15.08
CA LYS A 308 -2.34 11.80 15.17
C LYS A 308 -3.65 11.17 14.72
N ARG A 309 -3.61 10.28 13.73
CA ARG A 309 -4.79 9.68 13.11
C ARG A 309 -5.03 8.22 13.47
N GLY A 310 -4.06 7.54 14.08
CA GLY A 310 -4.13 6.11 14.36
C GLY A 310 -4.06 5.23 13.09
N ARG A 311 -3.68 5.81 11.94
CA ARG A 311 -3.66 5.14 10.65
C ARG A 311 -2.39 4.32 10.47
N GLN A 312 -2.51 3.06 10.06
CA GLN A 312 -1.35 2.24 9.71
C GLN A 312 -0.76 2.66 8.37
N VAL A 313 0.57 2.73 8.27
CA VAL A 313 1.29 3.05 7.03
C VAL A 313 2.36 2.00 6.77
N LEU A 314 2.29 1.36 5.61
CA LEU A 314 3.32 0.48 5.07
C LEU A 314 3.96 1.16 3.86
N ALA A 315 5.27 1.38 3.87
CA ALA A 315 6.01 2.00 2.78
C ALA A 315 7.11 1.08 2.27
N THR A 316 7.17 0.87 0.95
CA THR A 316 8.36 0.26 0.34
C THR A 316 9.40 1.33 0.06
N SER A 317 10.68 1.02 0.23
CA SER A 317 11.76 1.96 -0.06
C SER A 317 13.08 1.27 -0.41
N HIS A 318 13.89 2.01 -1.15
CA HIS A 318 15.32 1.74 -1.41
C HIS A 318 16.21 2.90 -0.94
N SER A 319 15.64 3.96 -0.36
CA SER A 319 16.36 5.18 -0.03
C SER A 319 17.08 5.07 1.30
N ALA A 320 18.39 5.33 1.25
CA ALA A 320 19.19 5.49 2.45
C ALA A 320 18.71 6.71 3.25
N GLU A 321 18.40 7.82 2.57
CA GLU A 321 17.98 9.07 3.19
C GLU A 321 16.67 8.91 3.98
N LEU A 322 15.74 8.05 3.49
CA LEU A 322 14.49 7.79 4.19
C LEU A 322 14.69 6.93 5.43
N LEU A 323 15.58 5.94 5.35
CA LEU A 323 15.84 4.97 6.41
C LEU A 323 16.91 5.41 7.42
N ASP A 324 17.57 6.55 7.18
CA ASP A 324 18.57 7.14 8.09
C ASP A 324 17.95 7.88 9.28
N ASP A 325 16.62 7.97 9.35
CA ASP A 325 15.92 8.59 10.48
C ASP A 325 16.12 7.76 11.77
N ALA A 326 16.75 8.37 12.78
CA ALA A 326 17.01 7.74 14.08
C ALA A 326 15.72 7.34 14.84
N GLY A 327 14.58 7.84 14.42
CA GLY A 327 13.27 7.48 14.97
C GLY A 327 12.65 6.21 14.35
N ILE A 328 13.34 5.52 13.42
CA ILE A 328 12.92 4.24 12.88
C ILE A 328 13.49 3.12 13.76
N ALA A 329 12.59 2.35 14.39
CA ALA A 329 12.99 1.17 15.15
C ALA A 329 13.21 -0.04 14.22
N PRO A 330 14.12 -0.98 14.56
CA PRO A 330 14.34 -2.19 13.76
C PRO A 330 13.09 -3.08 13.64
N GLU A 331 12.17 -2.99 14.58
CA GLU A 331 10.85 -3.64 14.53
C GLU A 331 9.90 -3.03 13.50
N GLU A 332 10.25 -1.89 12.93
CA GLU A 332 9.47 -1.21 11.89
C GLU A 332 10.02 -1.49 10.49
N VAL A 333 11.02 -2.35 10.33
CA VAL A 333 11.65 -2.65 9.04
C VAL A 333 11.59 -4.13 8.71
N LEU A 334 10.98 -4.47 7.58
CA LEU A 334 10.98 -5.81 6.99
C LEU A 334 12.00 -5.87 5.85
N LEU A 335 12.93 -6.81 5.93
CA LEU A 335 13.87 -7.13 4.87
C LEU A 335 13.33 -8.29 4.03
N LEU A 336 13.21 -8.07 2.72
CA LEU A 336 12.82 -9.06 1.73
C LEU A 336 14.05 -9.53 0.95
N THR A 337 14.38 -10.79 1.10
CA THR A 337 15.55 -11.41 0.46
C THR A 337 15.10 -12.52 -0.50
N PRO A 338 15.39 -12.40 -1.81
CA PRO A 338 15.15 -13.50 -2.74
C PRO A 338 15.90 -14.76 -2.32
N ALA A 339 15.20 -15.89 -2.33
CA ALA A 339 15.72 -17.22 -2.02
C ALA A 339 15.38 -18.20 -3.15
N ARG A 340 15.91 -19.43 -3.09
CA ARG A 340 15.72 -20.45 -4.14
C ARG A 340 14.25 -20.80 -4.39
N GLU A 341 13.43 -20.83 -3.36
CA GLU A 341 12.02 -21.23 -3.45
C GLU A 341 11.05 -20.06 -3.17
N GLY A 342 11.47 -18.84 -3.45
CA GLY A 342 10.65 -17.66 -3.27
C GLY A 342 11.39 -16.53 -2.55
N THR A 343 10.67 -15.71 -1.79
CA THR A 343 11.26 -14.63 -1.00
C THR A 343 11.08 -14.89 0.48
N GLU A 344 12.17 -14.74 1.24
CA GLU A 344 12.15 -14.70 2.70
C GLU A 344 11.84 -13.28 3.17
N VAL A 345 11.07 -13.18 4.25
CA VAL A 345 10.71 -11.91 4.91
C VAL A 345 11.18 -12.00 6.34
N ILE A 346 12.09 -11.11 6.71
CA ILE A 346 12.72 -11.12 8.03
C ILE A 346 12.57 -9.74 8.66
N LEU A 347 12.19 -9.68 9.92
CA LEU A 347 12.19 -8.43 10.68
C LEU A 347 13.64 -8.01 10.95
N ALA A 348 13.98 -6.75 10.70
CA ALA A 348 15.35 -6.26 10.93
C ALA A 348 15.80 -6.45 12.38
N ALA A 349 14.86 -6.38 13.32
CA ALA A 349 15.08 -6.67 14.74
C ALA A 349 15.53 -8.12 15.01
N ASP A 350 15.20 -9.08 14.15
CA ASP A 350 15.57 -10.49 14.34
C ASP A 350 16.96 -10.82 13.79
N ILE A 351 17.58 -9.91 13.04
CA ILE A 351 18.91 -10.07 12.46
C ILE A 351 19.96 -9.66 13.48
N ALA A 352 20.79 -10.62 13.92
CA ALA A 352 21.78 -10.39 14.97
C ALA A 352 22.81 -9.30 14.64
N GLU A 353 23.28 -9.28 13.39
CA GLU A 353 24.25 -8.30 12.89
C GLU A 353 23.64 -6.89 12.82
N VAL A 354 22.36 -6.77 12.40
CA VAL A 354 21.66 -5.49 12.41
C VAL A 354 21.60 -4.94 13.82
N ARG A 355 21.21 -5.77 14.81
CA ARG A 355 21.20 -5.36 16.21
C ARG A 355 22.58 -4.92 16.73
N ALA A 356 23.65 -5.57 16.28
CA ALA A 356 25.01 -5.20 16.65
C ALA A 356 25.41 -3.84 16.07
N LEU A 357 25.10 -3.59 14.79
CA LEU A 357 25.38 -2.32 14.11
C LEU A 357 24.62 -1.16 14.73
N LEU A 358 23.34 -1.36 15.08
CA LEU A 358 22.51 -0.35 15.76
C LEU A 358 23.07 0.00 17.14
N LYS A 359 23.56 -1.01 17.92
CA LYS A 359 24.24 -0.76 19.18
C LYS A 359 25.55 0.03 19.02
N GLY A 360 26.19 -0.07 17.84
CA GLY A 360 27.34 0.72 17.44
C GLY A 360 27.01 2.14 16.98
N GLY A 361 25.72 2.54 16.99
CA GLY A 361 25.27 3.89 16.63
C GLY A 361 24.97 4.09 15.15
N GLN A 362 24.91 3.02 14.35
CA GLN A 362 24.50 3.10 12.94
C GLN A 362 22.96 3.23 12.83
N SER A 363 22.51 3.84 11.75
CA SER A 363 21.08 3.89 11.41
C SER A 363 20.55 2.51 10.98
N VAL A 364 19.24 2.33 10.99
CA VAL A 364 18.62 1.11 10.44
C VAL A 364 18.89 0.99 8.94
N GLY A 365 18.92 2.13 8.23
CA GLY A 365 19.28 2.20 6.81
C GLY A 365 20.68 1.64 6.55
N ASP A 366 21.69 2.12 7.28
CA ASP A 366 23.07 1.66 7.16
C ASP A 366 23.22 0.16 7.43
N ALA A 367 22.46 -0.36 8.38
CA ALA A 367 22.52 -1.76 8.78
C ALA A 367 21.81 -2.71 7.80
N VAL A 368 20.74 -2.26 7.11
CA VAL A 368 19.86 -3.13 6.31
C VAL A 368 20.10 -2.98 4.81
N LEU A 369 20.31 -1.76 4.28
CA LEU A 369 20.43 -1.54 2.85
C LEU A 369 21.59 -2.26 2.16
N PRO A 370 22.78 -2.41 2.76
CA PRO A 370 23.86 -3.20 2.14
C PRO A 370 23.45 -4.64 1.83
N ARG A 371 22.47 -5.20 2.56
CA ARG A 371 21.93 -6.56 2.35
C ARG A 371 20.96 -6.65 1.18
N THR A 372 20.55 -5.52 0.62
CA THR A 372 19.64 -5.44 -0.53
C THR A 372 20.38 -5.29 -1.85
N VAL A 373 21.69 -5.08 -1.82
CA VAL A 373 22.52 -4.94 -3.02
C VAL A 373 22.73 -6.32 -3.64
N PRO A 374 22.44 -6.51 -4.94
CA PRO A 374 22.73 -7.77 -5.61
C PRO A 374 24.24 -8.09 -5.61
N ASP A 375 24.61 -9.32 -5.36
CA ASP A 375 26.04 -9.75 -5.26
C ASP A 375 26.86 -9.35 -6.51
N LEU A 376 26.25 -9.42 -7.68
CA LEU A 376 26.90 -9.13 -8.96
C LEU A 376 26.69 -7.69 -9.44
N ALA A 377 26.15 -6.80 -8.61
CA ALA A 377 25.88 -5.41 -9.01
C ALA A 377 27.13 -4.67 -9.50
N ARG A 378 28.31 -5.03 -8.94
CA ARG A 378 29.60 -4.44 -9.34
C ARG A 378 30.10 -4.90 -10.71
N GLN A 379 29.50 -5.96 -11.27
CA GLN A 379 29.84 -6.51 -12.59
C GLN A 379 28.90 -5.99 -13.69
N LEU A 380 27.98 -5.08 -13.35
CA LEU A 380 27.07 -4.51 -14.32
C LEU A 380 27.87 -3.64 -15.30
N SER A 381 28.14 -4.18 -16.47
CA SER A 381 28.80 -3.50 -17.58
C SER A 381 28.09 -3.84 -18.89
N LEU A 382 28.05 -2.87 -19.83
CA LEU A 382 27.49 -3.06 -21.17
C LEU A 382 28.58 -3.26 -22.24
N PHE A 383 29.83 -3.09 -21.87
CA PHE A 383 30.95 -2.96 -22.84
C PHE A 383 32.20 -3.75 -22.42
N GLU A 384 32.07 -4.81 -21.64
CA GLU A 384 33.17 -5.74 -21.39
C GLU A 384 33.09 -6.96 -22.30
#